data_ba3429399544ad59d4aca64af987ab2e
#
_entry.id   ba3429399544ad59d4aca64af987ab2e
#
_cell.length_a   1.000
_cell.length_b   1.000
_cell.length_c   1.000
_cell.angle_alpha   90.00
_cell.angle_beta   90.00
_cell.angle_gamma   90.00
#
_symmetry.space_group_name_H-M   'P 1'
#
loop_
_entity.id
_entity.type
_entity.pdbx_description
1 polymer ?
#
loop_
_entity_poly.entity_id
_entity_poly.type
_entity_poly.pdbx_seq_one_letter_code
_entity_poly.pdbx_strand_id
1 'polypeptide(L)'
;MPNPLEQHLQAILDKKKAAHHYRTLRLNDELLIDFCSNDYLGLSASAQLHERILNDISNLKAVGSTGSRLLRGNYALIEETEQIVARFHRAEAALVFNSGYDANVGLFQAVARRGDVILFDEFSHASTRDGIRLSHAQAQSFKHNDIDDLERLLQNNSTGNVFITIEAIYSMDGDHALLYDIAYLAQKYGAYLVVDEAHSTGIAGKNGEGVCASLGLEQQVFARIHTFGKAMGVHGAAILGTNTLRNYLINFCRSFIYTTAMPLHTALAIKHAYMLLQEPTMQTQIEQLRQNISLFNTLIKTQLPQAHFAKSYSPIQAWIIDGNEQARLAAQQLQMAGYDVRAILSPTVAVGTERCRICLHNFNTEAQIVGLIETMREINH
;
A
#
# COMPACT_ATOMS: atom_id res chain seq x y z
N MET A 1 -21.16 15.81 -35.96
CA MET A 1 -21.40 14.41 -35.56
C MET A 1 -20.26 13.98 -34.63
N PRO A 2 -20.49 13.25 -33.55
CA PRO A 2 -19.40 12.77 -32.70
C PRO A 2 -18.44 11.89 -33.50
N ASN A 3 -17.15 12.00 -33.19
CA ASN A 3 -16.08 11.21 -33.79
C ASN A 3 -16.37 9.69 -33.61
N PRO A 4 -16.15 8.81 -34.59
CA PRO A 4 -16.34 7.36 -34.45
C PRO A 4 -15.61 6.75 -33.24
N LEU A 5 -14.43 7.24 -32.88
CA LEU A 5 -13.72 6.83 -31.67
C LEU A 5 -14.49 7.21 -30.40
N GLU A 6 -15.02 8.43 -30.33
CA GLU A 6 -15.84 8.88 -29.18
C GLU A 6 -17.10 8.03 -29.01
N GLN A 7 -17.76 7.67 -30.13
CA GLN A 7 -18.91 6.75 -30.09
C GLN A 7 -18.51 5.38 -29.55
N HIS A 8 -17.36 4.85 -29.96
CA HIS A 8 -16.82 3.57 -29.45
C HIS A 8 -16.52 3.67 -27.95
N LEU A 9 -15.83 4.72 -27.49
CA LEU A 9 -15.54 4.94 -26.08
C LEU A 9 -16.84 5.07 -25.26
N GLN A 10 -17.83 5.81 -25.77
CA GLN A 10 -19.13 5.93 -25.10
C GLN A 10 -19.85 4.58 -24.95
N ALA A 11 -19.85 3.75 -26.00
CA ALA A 11 -20.43 2.41 -25.94
C ALA A 11 -19.76 1.49 -24.88
N ILE A 12 -18.43 1.62 -24.68
CA ILE A 12 -17.70 0.92 -23.61
C ILE A 12 -18.13 1.45 -22.23
N LEU A 13 -18.25 2.76 -22.07
CA LEU A 13 -18.73 3.36 -20.82
C LEU A 13 -20.16 2.96 -20.49
N ASP A 14 -21.04 2.89 -21.48
CA ASP A 14 -22.43 2.49 -21.28
C ASP A 14 -22.53 1.02 -20.88
N LYS A 15 -21.68 0.13 -21.43
CA LYS A 15 -21.55 -1.26 -20.95
C LYS A 15 -21.12 -1.31 -19.49
N LYS A 16 -20.15 -0.46 -19.07
CA LYS A 16 -19.74 -0.38 -17.67
C LYS A 16 -20.85 0.12 -16.75
N LYS A 17 -21.67 1.09 -17.21
CA LYS A 17 -22.85 1.58 -16.46
C LYS A 17 -23.89 0.48 -16.31
N ALA A 18 -24.22 -0.22 -17.40
CA ALA A 18 -25.18 -1.33 -17.39
C ALA A 18 -24.74 -2.49 -16.48
N ALA A 19 -23.43 -2.74 -16.41
CA ALA A 19 -22.85 -3.75 -15.51
C ALA A 19 -22.62 -3.22 -14.07
N HIS A 20 -23.02 -2.00 -13.75
CA HIS A 20 -22.75 -1.35 -12.46
C HIS A 20 -21.26 -1.25 -12.08
N HIS A 21 -20.36 -1.20 -13.06
CA HIS A 21 -18.90 -1.05 -12.88
C HIS A 21 -18.39 0.36 -13.21
N TYR A 22 -19.29 1.32 -13.44
CA TYR A 22 -18.90 2.69 -13.77
C TYR A 22 -18.35 3.41 -12.54
N ARG A 23 -17.16 3.98 -12.70
CA ARG A 23 -16.47 4.73 -11.63
C ARG A 23 -16.68 6.22 -11.81
N THR A 24 -16.95 6.93 -10.72
CA THR A 24 -17.05 8.39 -10.66
C THR A 24 -16.13 8.92 -9.57
N LEU A 25 -15.58 10.12 -9.80
CA LEU A 25 -14.91 10.87 -8.75
C LEU A 25 -15.97 11.43 -7.79
N ARG A 26 -15.72 11.30 -6.51
CA ARG A 26 -16.57 11.87 -5.45
C ARG A 26 -15.71 12.80 -4.60
N LEU A 27 -16.30 13.91 -4.18
CA LEU A 27 -15.67 14.77 -3.18
C LEU A 27 -15.70 14.04 -1.84
N ASN A 28 -14.69 14.29 -1.01
CA ASN A 28 -14.73 13.86 0.39
C ASN A 28 -15.88 14.58 1.09
N ASP A 29 -16.60 13.83 1.91
CA ASP A 29 -17.61 14.35 2.81
C ASP A 29 -17.02 14.43 4.22
N GLU A 30 -16.62 15.63 4.62
CA GLU A 30 -15.99 15.89 5.92
C GLU A 30 -16.96 15.68 7.12
N LEU A 31 -18.25 15.49 6.85
CA LEU A 31 -19.24 15.19 7.89
C LEU A 31 -19.26 13.72 8.27
N LEU A 32 -18.73 12.84 7.42
CA LEU A 32 -18.67 11.41 7.70
C LEU A 32 -17.45 11.07 8.56
N ILE A 33 -17.65 10.15 9.49
CA ILE A 33 -16.55 9.57 10.28
C ILE A 33 -15.73 8.68 9.36
N ASP A 34 -14.43 8.98 9.23
CA ASP A 34 -13.54 8.25 8.34
C ASP A 34 -13.27 6.82 8.81
N PHE A 35 -13.69 5.86 8.01
CA PHE A 35 -13.35 4.43 8.04
C PHE A 35 -12.94 3.95 6.64
N CYS A 36 -12.50 4.88 5.76
CA CYS A 36 -12.19 4.61 4.36
C CYS A 36 -10.73 4.90 4.01
N SER A 37 -10.16 6.01 4.50
CA SER A 37 -8.80 6.42 4.13
C SER A 37 -7.75 5.41 4.61
N ASN A 38 -6.53 5.52 4.07
CA ASN A 38 -5.39 4.76 4.56
C ASN A 38 -4.51 5.60 5.51
N ASP A 39 -5.02 6.72 6.01
CA ASP A 39 -4.30 7.60 6.94
C ASP A 39 -4.30 7.05 8.39
N TYR A 40 -3.81 5.83 8.55
CA TYR A 40 -3.93 5.04 9.79
C TYR A 40 -3.48 5.75 11.06
N LEU A 41 -2.57 6.74 10.94
CA LEU A 41 -2.03 7.52 12.06
C LEU A 41 -2.51 8.98 12.07
N GLY A 42 -3.40 9.37 11.16
CA GLY A 42 -3.90 10.75 11.07
C GLY A 42 -2.82 11.78 10.74
N LEU A 43 -1.70 11.35 10.15
CA LEU A 43 -0.58 12.25 9.86
C LEU A 43 -0.90 13.24 8.74
N SER A 44 -1.82 12.93 7.83
CA SER A 44 -2.21 13.85 6.75
C SER A 44 -2.85 15.14 7.27
N ALA A 45 -3.49 15.09 8.44
CA ALA A 45 -4.13 16.23 9.13
C ALA A 45 -3.38 16.65 10.40
N SER A 46 -2.16 16.14 10.63
CA SER A 46 -1.38 16.45 11.84
C SER A 46 -0.93 17.90 11.90
N ALA A 47 -1.43 18.65 12.87
CA ALA A 47 -1.01 20.03 13.11
C ALA A 47 0.51 20.13 13.38
N GLN A 48 1.08 19.17 14.09
CA GLN A 48 2.52 19.11 14.38
C GLN A 48 3.35 18.91 13.10
N LEU A 49 2.92 18.00 12.20
CA LEU A 49 3.59 17.81 10.92
C LEU A 49 3.47 19.05 10.05
N HIS A 50 2.28 19.64 9.99
CA HIS A 50 2.02 20.87 9.25
C HIS A 50 2.90 22.03 9.72
N GLU A 51 3.00 22.28 11.01
CA GLU A 51 3.85 23.34 11.60
C GLU A 51 5.32 23.14 11.24
N ARG A 52 5.85 21.92 11.32
CA ARG A 52 7.24 21.62 10.95
C ARG A 52 7.51 21.90 9.47
N ILE A 53 6.57 21.51 8.60
CA ILE A 53 6.68 21.79 7.16
C ILE A 53 6.65 23.31 6.92
N LEU A 54 5.73 24.06 7.57
CA LEU A 54 5.63 25.51 7.42
C LEU A 54 6.89 26.25 7.87
N ASN A 55 7.51 25.82 8.97
CA ASN A 55 8.72 26.43 9.50
C ASN A 55 9.91 26.31 8.53
N ASP A 56 9.98 25.22 7.78
CA ASP A 56 11.10 24.96 6.88
C ASP A 56 10.80 25.27 5.40
N ILE A 57 9.53 25.39 5.01
CA ILE A 57 9.14 25.57 3.60
C ILE A 57 9.67 26.90 3.01
N SER A 58 9.80 27.93 3.85
CA SER A 58 10.36 29.22 3.46
C SER A 58 11.84 29.15 3.06
N ASN A 59 12.56 28.12 3.49
CA ASN A 59 13.97 27.88 3.16
C ASN A 59 14.13 27.22 1.79
N LEU A 60 13.04 26.72 1.18
CA LEU A 60 13.09 26.08 -0.12
C LEU A 60 13.28 27.13 -1.23
N LYS A 61 14.30 26.93 -2.05
CA LYS A 61 14.65 27.84 -3.15
C LYS A 61 13.84 27.59 -4.43
N ALA A 62 13.05 26.52 -4.48
CA ALA A 62 12.26 26.14 -5.65
C ALA A 62 10.99 25.41 -5.23
N VAL A 63 9.88 25.65 -5.93
CA VAL A 63 8.61 24.96 -5.72
C VAL A 63 8.63 23.59 -6.41
N GLY A 64 9.16 23.51 -7.63
CA GLY A 64 9.20 22.29 -8.43
C GLY A 64 10.63 21.94 -8.88
N SER A 65 10.84 20.70 -9.30
CA SER A 65 12.17 20.20 -9.68
C SER A 65 12.59 20.51 -11.12
N THR A 66 11.64 20.85 -12.00
CA THR A 66 11.84 21.27 -13.40
C THR A 66 12.62 20.31 -14.31
N GLY A 67 12.85 19.07 -13.87
CA GLY A 67 13.56 18.03 -14.61
C GLY A 67 13.67 16.72 -13.81
N SER A 68 14.22 15.68 -14.44
CA SER A 68 14.48 14.41 -13.76
C SER A 68 15.63 14.56 -12.74
N ARG A 69 15.74 13.57 -11.85
CA ARG A 69 16.84 13.45 -10.88
C ARG A 69 18.22 13.48 -11.57
N LEU A 70 18.34 12.90 -12.75
CA LEU A 70 19.60 12.81 -13.51
C LEU A 70 20.00 14.12 -14.21
N LEU A 71 19.11 15.09 -14.31
CA LEU A 71 19.38 16.38 -14.95
C LEU A 71 19.44 17.51 -13.91
N ARG A 72 18.30 18.09 -13.57
CA ARG A 72 18.23 19.26 -12.70
C ARG A 72 17.56 18.99 -11.35
N GLY A 73 16.81 17.88 -11.24
CA GLY A 73 15.92 17.60 -10.12
C GLY A 73 16.57 16.94 -8.91
N ASN A 74 17.90 16.76 -8.87
CA ASN A 74 18.56 16.16 -7.71
C ASN A 74 19.05 17.24 -6.75
N TYR A 75 18.37 17.39 -5.62
CA TYR A 75 18.68 18.35 -4.57
C TYR A 75 19.18 17.64 -3.31
N ALA A 76 20.05 18.32 -2.55
CA ALA A 76 20.59 17.81 -1.29
C ALA A 76 19.50 17.35 -0.31
N LEU A 77 18.37 18.06 -0.26
CA LEU A 77 17.22 17.68 0.57
C LEU A 77 16.67 16.29 0.23
N ILE A 78 16.64 15.93 -1.06
CA ILE A 78 16.14 14.61 -1.48
C ILE A 78 17.13 13.51 -1.06
N GLU A 79 18.43 13.74 -1.25
CA GLU A 79 19.48 12.81 -0.80
C GLU A 79 19.48 12.63 0.73
N GLU A 80 19.30 13.72 1.48
CA GLU A 80 19.16 13.68 2.95
C GLU A 80 17.91 12.87 3.35
N THR A 81 16.78 13.09 2.67
CA THR A 81 15.54 12.35 2.91
C THR A 81 15.74 10.85 2.67
N GLU A 82 16.38 10.47 1.55
CA GLU A 82 16.71 9.07 1.26
C GLU A 82 17.57 8.42 2.36
N GLN A 83 18.55 9.17 2.90
CA GLN A 83 19.39 8.68 4.01
C GLN A 83 18.59 8.50 5.31
N ILE A 84 17.63 9.39 5.61
CA ILE A 84 16.75 9.26 6.78
C ILE A 84 15.86 8.02 6.62
N VAL A 85 15.24 7.85 5.46
CA VAL A 85 14.38 6.69 5.14
C VAL A 85 15.18 5.39 5.26
N ALA A 86 16.37 5.32 4.66
CA ALA A 86 17.23 4.14 4.72
C ALA A 86 17.56 3.75 6.16
N ARG A 87 18.03 4.72 6.97
CA ARG A 87 18.37 4.47 8.38
C ARG A 87 17.16 4.01 9.21
N PHE A 88 16.02 4.66 9.03
CA PHE A 88 14.81 4.30 9.78
C PHE A 88 14.39 2.85 9.54
N HIS A 89 14.46 2.39 8.31
CA HIS A 89 14.09 1.04 7.92
C HIS A 89 15.27 0.04 7.93
N ARG A 90 16.42 0.41 8.49
CA ARG A 90 17.63 -0.43 8.57
C ARG A 90 18.07 -0.98 7.22
N ALA A 91 17.99 -0.17 6.18
CA ALA A 91 18.49 -0.49 4.84
C ALA A 91 19.83 0.19 4.58
N GLU A 92 20.63 -0.38 3.68
CA GLU A 92 21.89 0.22 3.24
C GLU A 92 21.63 1.48 2.41
N ALA A 93 20.58 1.46 1.59
CA ALA A 93 20.19 2.59 0.76
C ALA A 93 18.67 2.66 0.54
N ALA A 94 18.19 3.86 0.22
CA ALA A 94 16.86 4.13 -0.27
C ALA A 94 16.91 4.98 -1.54
N LEU A 95 15.93 4.81 -2.43
CA LEU A 95 15.74 5.65 -3.61
C LEU A 95 14.26 6.07 -3.64
N VAL A 96 13.98 7.37 -3.60
CA VAL A 96 12.61 7.89 -3.58
C VAL A 96 12.00 8.00 -4.97
N PHE A 97 10.69 7.78 -5.04
CA PHE A 97 9.83 7.81 -6.23
C PHE A 97 8.63 8.70 -6.01
N ASN A 98 8.00 9.16 -7.09
CA ASN A 98 6.79 10.00 -7.01
C ASN A 98 5.60 9.24 -6.42
N SER A 99 5.52 7.93 -6.59
CA SER A 99 4.43 7.10 -6.04
C SER A 99 4.88 5.66 -5.83
N GLY A 100 4.11 4.89 -5.04
CA GLY A 100 4.29 3.43 -4.92
C GLY A 100 4.06 2.71 -6.25
N TYR A 101 3.16 3.24 -7.09
CA TYR A 101 2.93 2.70 -8.43
C TYR A 101 4.21 2.80 -9.28
N ASP A 102 4.85 3.99 -9.32
CA ASP A 102 6.09 4.20 -10.07
C ASP A 102 7.25 3.34 -9.54
N ALA A 103 7.31 3.16 -8.20
CA ALA A 103 8.32 2.31 -7.57
C ALA A 103 8.16 0.85 -7.98
N ASN A 104 6.96 0.28 -7.85
CA ASN A 104 6.67 -1.11 -8.24
C ASN A 104 6.91 -1.36 -9.73
N VAL A 105 6.32 -0.52 -10.59
CA VAL A 105 6.50 -0.63 -12.05
C VAL A 105 7.97 -0.55 -12.42
N GLY A 106 8.70 0.42 -11.84
CA GLY A 106 10.09 0.65 -12.15
C GLY A 106 11.03 -0.44 -11.66
N LEU A 107 10.79 -0.98 -10.47
CA LEU A 107 11.61 -2.05 -9.90
C LEU A 107 11.61 -3.28 -10.81
N PHE A 108 10.44 -3.87 -11.05
CA PHE A 108 10.34 -5.12 -11.82
C PHE A 108 10.80 -4.94 -13.26
N GLN A 109 10.42 -3.82 -13.89
CA GLN A 109 10.88 -3.48 -15.25
C GLN A 109 12.40 -3.37 -15.33
N ALA A 110 13.07 -2.92 -14.27
CA ALA A 110 14.53 -2.72 -14.27
C ALA A 110 15.30 -4.00 -13.94
N VAL A 111 14.88 -4.75 -12.89
CA VAL A 111 15.69 -5.86 -12.35
C VAL A 111 15.46 -7.20 -13.02
N ALA A 112 14.26 -7.48 -13.49
CA ALA A 112 13.91 -8.76 -14.10
C ALA A 112 13.97 -8.68 -15.64
N ARG A 113 14.48 -9.71 -16.29
CA ARG A 113 14.76 -9.74 -17.72
C ARG A 113 14.18 -11.00 -18.37
N ARG A 114 14.24 -11.05 -19.69
CA ARG A 114 13.92 -12.27 -20.43
C ARG A 114 14.84 -13.42 -19.98
N GLY A 115 14.24 -14.54 -19.61
CA GLY A 115 14.90 -15.70 -19.03
C GLY A 115 14.84 -15.78 -17.50
N ASP A 116 14.45 -14.69 -16.84
CA ASP A 116 14.13 -14.70 -15.39
C ASP A 116 12.65 -15.07 -15.18
N VAL A 117 12.33 -15.44 -13.93
CA VAL A 117 10.97 -15.79 -13.49
C VAL A 117 10.57 -14.90 -12.32
N ILE A 118 9.33 -14.41 -12.35
CA ILE A 118 8.73 -13.71 -11.21
C ILE A 118 7.54 -14.53 -10.71
N LEU A 119 7.66 -15.03 -9.48
CA LEU A 119 6.61 -15.68 -8.74
C LEU A 119 5.90 -14.62 -7.90
N PHE A 120 4.60 -14.44 -8.08
CA PHE A 120 3.85 -13.41 -7.36
C PHE A 120 2.58 -13.98 -6.73
N ASP A 121 2.25 -13.48 -5.54
CA ASP A 121 0.98 -13.82 -4.90
C ASP A 121 -0.19 -13.35 -5.77
N GLU A 122 -1.22 -14.18 -5.92
CA GLU A 122 -2.38 -13.86 -6.76
C GLU A 122 -3.13 -12.59 -6.32
N PHE A 123 -2.94 -12.13 -5.08
CA PHE A 123 -3.50 -10.88 -4.56
C PHE A 123 -2.56 -9.67 -4.67
N SER A 124 -1.38 -9.84 -5.29
CA SER A 124 -0.46 -8.72 -5.51
C SER A 124 -1.12 -7.54 -6.21
N HIS A 125 -0.75 -6.33 -5.80
CA HIS A 125 -1.29 -5.07 -6.29
C HIS A 125 -1.11 -4.89 -7.81
N ALA A 126 -2.01 -4.12 -8.43
CA ALA A 126 -1.99 -3.85 -9.87
C ALA A 126 -0.65 -3.29 -10.35
N SER A 127 -0.01 -2.40 -9.59
CA SER A 127 1.30 -1.83 -9.94
C SER A 127 2.41 -2.87 -10.04
N THR A 128 2.42 -3.86 -9.14
CA THR A 128 3.33 -5.01 -9.19
C THR A 128 3.12 -5.81 -10.47
N ARG A 129 1.86 -6.14 -10.79
CA ARG A 129 1.50 -6.87 -12.01
C ARG A 129 1.86 -6.10 -13.29
N ASP A 130 1.71 -4.79 -13.30
CA ASP A 130 2.07 -3.95 -14.44
C ASP A 130 3.59 -3.87 -14.59
N GLY A 131 4.34 -3.76 -13.50
CA GLY A 131 5.81 -3.85 -13.50
C GLY A 131 6.31 -5.20 -14.02
N ILE A 132 5.69 -6.29 -13.58
CA ILE A 132 5.97 -7.65 -14.06
C ILE A 132 5.77 -7.76 -15.58
N ARG A 133 4.65 -7.26 -16.10
CA ARG A 133 4.37 -7.27 -17.55
C ARG A 133 5.43 -6.50 -18.36
N LEU A 134 5.95 -5.41 -17.82
CA LEU A 134 6.96 -4.57 -18.47
C LEU A 134 8.38 -5.16 -18.38
N SER A 135 8.64 -6.13 -17.50
CA SER A 135 9.97 -6.72 -17.30
C SER A 135 10.40 -7.69 -18.41
N HIS A 136 9.46 -8.23 -19.17
CA HIS A 136 9.64 -9.33 -20.11
C HIS A 136 10.08 -10.66 -19.47
N ALA A 137 10.11 -10.78 -18.13
CA ALA A 137 10.32 -12.04 -17.43
C ALA A 137 9.09 -12.94 -17.53
N GLN A 138 9.28 -14.23 -17.28
CA GLN A 138 8.17 -15.16 -17.17
C GLN A 138 7.43 -14.89 -15.84
N ALA A 139 6.12 -14.71 -15.89
CA ALA A 139 5.30 -14.45 -14.72
C ALA A 139 4.47 -15.68 -14.35
N GLN A 140 4.50 -16.08 -13.08
CA GLN A 140 3.67 -17.17 -12.55
C GLN A 140 3.07 -16.73 -11.21
N SER A 141 1.75 -16.80 -11.06
CA SER A 141 1.10 -16.55 -9.78
C SER A 141 1.05 -17.83 -8.95
N PHE A 142 1.25 -17.71 -7.66
CA PHE A 142 0.91 -18.73 -6.68
C PHE A 142 -0.36 -18.30 -5.92
N LYS A 143 -1.05 -19.30 -5.36
CA LYS A 143 -2.25 -19.07 -4.57
C LYS A 143 -1.92 -18.24 -3.32
N HIS A 144 -2.84 -17.38 -2.97
CA HIS A 144 -2.66 -16.46 -1.86
C HIS A 144 -2.25 -17.16 -0.55
N ASN A 145 -1.09 -16.75 0.00
CA ASN A 145 -0.49 -17.30 1.23
C ASN A 145 -0.31 -18.84 1.22
N ASP A 146 -0.23 -19.49 0.06
CA ASP A 146 -0.04 -20.93 -0.09
C ASP A 146 1.45 -21.25 -0.26
N ILE A 147 2.09 -21.66 0.83
CA ILE A 147 3.52 -21.98 0.88
C ILE A 147 3.86 -23.23 0.06
N ASP A 148 2.97 -24.21 0.01
CA ASP A 148 3.18 -25.44 -0.75
C ASP A 148 3.12 -25.16 -2.26
N ASP A 149 2.19 -24.30 -2.70
CA ASP A 149 2.11 -23.88 -4.11
C ASP A 149 3.32 -23.04 -4.53
N LEU A 150 3.78 -22.13 -3.65
CA LEU A 150 5.01 -21.38 -3.87
C LEU A 150 6.23 -22.31 -3.98
N GLU A 151 6.38 -23.26 -3.06
CA GLU A 151 7.52 -24.19 -3.09
C GLU A 151 7.50 -25.07 -4.35
N ARG A 152 6.33 -25.55 -4.76
CA ARG A 152 6.14 -26.29 -6.03
C ARG A 152 6.61 -25.49 -7.25
N LEU A 153 6.28 -24.17 -7.28
CA LEU A 153 6.73 -23.29 -8.36
C LEU A 153 8.25 -23.07 -8.32
N LEU A 154 8.84 -22.89 -7.14
CA LEU A 154 10.29 -22.74 -6.98
C LEU A 154 11.05 -23.98 -7.45
N GLN A 155 10.55 -25.19 -7.16
CA GLN A 155 11.14 -26.44 -7.63
C GLN A 155 11.14 -26.57 -9.17
N ASN A 156 10.14 -26.03 -9.83
CA ASN A 156 9.97 -26.09 -11.28
C ASN A 156 10.74 -25.00 -12.04
N ASN A 157 11.30 -24.01 -11.35
CA ASN A 157 11.98 -22.85 -11.95
C ASN A 157 13.43 -22.78 -11.45
N SER A 158 14.33 -23.54 -12.11
CA SER A 158 15.75 -23.65 -11.73
C SER A 158 16.72 -22.92 -12.68
N THR A 159 16.20 -22.24 -13.71
CA THR A 159 17.02 -21.52 -14.70
C THR A 159 16.76 -20.01 -14.61
N GLY A 160 17.81 -19.21 -14.76
CA GLY A 160 17.72 -17.75 -14.62
C GLY A 160 17.58 -17.30 -13.17
N ASN A 161 17.31 -16.00 -12.97
CA ASN A 161 17.00 -15.46 -11.66
C ASN A 161 15.50 -15.70 -11.33
N VAL A 162 15.21 -16.09 -10.13
CA VAL A 162 13.84 -16.23 -9.64
C VAL A 162 13.57 -15.12 -8.62
N PHE A 163 12.52 -14.34 -8.87
CA PHE A 163 12.04 -13.32 -7.94
C PHE A 163 10.74 -13.80 -7.31
N ILE A 164 10.57 -13.56 -6.01
CA ILE A 164 9.30 -13.75 -5.29
C ILE A 164 8.80 -12.37 -4.91
N THR A 165 7.53 -12.04 -5.17
CA THR A 165 6.96 -10.77 -4.73
C THR A 165 5.64 -10.95 -3.99
N ILE A 166 5.53 -10.28 -2.86
CA ILE A 166 4.39 -10.31 -1.93
C ILE A 166 4.12 -8.91 -1.37
N GLU A 167 2.94 -8.71 -0.79
CA GLU A 167 2.65 -7.59 0.10
C GLU A 167 2.81 -8.04 1.55
N ALA A 168 3.44 -7.24 2.41
CA ALA A 168 3.57 -7.56 3.83
C ALA A 168 2.20 -7.61 4.54
N ILE A 169 1.30 -6.70 4.13
CA ILE A 169 -0.12 -6.65 4.50
C ILE A 169 -0.90 -6.40 3.21
N TYR A 170 -1.85 -7.28 2.91
CA TYR A 170 -2.62 -7.21 1.66
C TYR A 170 -3.72 -6.16 1.72
N SER A 171 -3.82 -5.38 0.64
CA SER A 171 -4.62 -4.16 0.59
C SER A 171 -6.12 -4.35 0.70
N MET A 172 -6.65 -5.52 0.28
CA MET A 172 -8.09 -5.78 0.20
C MET A 172 -8.63 -6.59 1.37
N ASP A 173 -7.81 -7.45 1.96
CA ASP A 173 -8.19 -8.36 3.04
C ASP A 173 -7.58 -7.95 4.40
N GLY A 174 -6.46 -7.24 4.37
CA GLY A 174 -5.76 -6.80 5.58
C GLY A 174 -4.99 -7.91 6.28
N ASP A 175 -4.90 -9.08 5.68
CA ASP A 175 -4.13 -10.19 6.21
C ASP A 175 -2.63 -10.03 5.94
N HIS A 176 -1.81 -10.77 6.67
CA HIS A 176 -0.35 -10.72 6.58
C HIS A 176 0.19 -11.85 5.72
N ALA A 177 1.24 -11.55 4.95
CA ALA A 177 2.02 -12.60 4.32
C ALA A 177 2.68 -13.52 5.36
N LEU A 178 2.85 -14.79 5.00
CA LEU A 178 3.62 -15.77 5.78
C LEU A 178 5.12 -15.52 5.57
N LEU A 179 5.57 -14.32 5.97
CA LEU A 179 6.86 -13.75 5.56
C LEU A 179 8.07 -14.60 6.00
N TYR A 180 8.03 -15.24 7.20
CA TYR A 180 9.10 -16.12 7.63
C TYR A 180 9.26 -17.34 6.73
N ASP A 181 8.15 -17.98 6.38
CA ASP A 181 8.15 -19.19 5.55
C ASP A 181 8.59 -18.85 4.12
N ILE A 182 8.11 -17.71 3.59
CA ILE A 182 8.47 -17.22 2.25
C ILE A 182 9.96 -16.83 2.21
N ALA A 183 10.49 -16.15 3.23
CA ALA A 183 11.91 -15.81 3.32
C ALA A 183 12.80 -17.06 3.42
N TYR A 184 12.36 -18.07 4.19
CA TYR A 184 13.03 -19.36 4.25
C TYR A 184 13.08 -20.05 2.88
N LEU A 185 11.95 -20.10 2.16
CA LEU A 185 11.92 -20.68 0.80
C LEU A 185 12.79 -19.86 -0.17
N ALA A 186 12.74 -18.55 -0.12
CA ALA A 186 13.59 -17.69 -0.93
C ALA A 186 15.08 -18.02 -0.73
N GLN A 187 15.52 -18.15 0.52
CA GLN A 187 16.89 -18.54 0.86
C GLN A 187 17.21 -19.97 0.38
N LYS A 188 16.31 -20.94 0.63
CA LYS A 188 16.49 -22.35 0.28
C LYS A 188 16.68 -22.56 -1.22
N TYR A 189 15.96 -21.82 -2.05
CA TYR A 189 15.99 -21.93 -3.51
C TYR A 189 16.82 -20.85 -4.20
N GLY A 190 17.48 -19.95 -3.46
CA GLY A 190 18.31 -18.88 -4.01
C GLY A 190 17.49 -17.83 -4.77
N ALA A 191 16.22 -17.63 -4.40
CA ALA A 191 15.33 -16.65 -5.01
C ALA A 191 15.46 -15.28 -4.35
N TYR A 192 15.17 -14.22 -5.10
CA TYR A 192 15.22 -12.81 -4.65
C TYR A 192 13.85 -12.37 -4.14
N LEU A 193 13.71 -12.18 -2.85
CA LEU A 193 12.46 -11.76 -2.23
C LEU A 193 12.26 -10.24 -2.36
N VAL A 194 11.11 -9.81 -2.87
CA VAL A 194 10.64 -8.43 -2.93
C VAL A 194 9.40 -8.30 -2.08
N VAL A 195 9.38 -7.35 -1.15
CA VAL A 195 8.24 -7.13 -0.23
C VAL A 195 7.69 -5.72 -0.39
N ASP A 196 6.41 -5.61 -0.73
CA ASP A 196 5.67 -4.35 -0.69
C ASP A 196 5.16 -4.11 0.74
N GLU A 197 5.73 -3.11 1.38
CA GLU A 197 5.42 -2.69 2.76
C GLU A 197 4.43 -1.51 2.80
N ALA A 198 3.68 -1.26 1.74
CA ALA A 198 2.83 -0.08 1.62
C ALA A 198 1.80 0.05 2.76
N HIS A 199 1.26 -1.06 3.25
CA HIS A 199 0.27 -1.10 4.33
C HIS A 199 0.87 -1.39 5.72
N SER A 200 2.17 -1.58 5.82
CA SER A 200 2.89 -1.82 7.08
C SER A 200 3.79 -0.64 7.50
N THR A 201 4.20 0.18 6.52
CA THR A 201 5.00 1.40 6.76
C THR A 201 4.27 2.34 7.72
N GLY A 202 4.95 2.76 8.78
CA GLY A 202 4.43 3.66 9.80
C GLY A 202 3.68 2.97 10.94
N ILE A 203 3.24 1.72 10.79
CA ILE A 203 2.38 1.04 11.79
C ILE A 203 2.90 -0.30 12.31
N ALA A 204 3.66 -1.04 11.51
CA ALA A 204 4.24 -2.32 11.94
C ALA A 204 5.62 -2.11 12.58
N GLY A 205 5.93 -2.92 13.59
CA GLY A 205 7.13 -2.75 14.41
C GLY A 205 6.93 -1.74 15.56
N LYS A 206 7.97 -1.52 16.36
CA LYS A 206 7.91 -0.65 17.54
C LYS A 206 7.71 0.82 17.16
N ASN A 207 8.37 1.26 16.09
CA ASN A 207 8.37 2.65 15.65
C ASN A 207 7.71 2.82 14.26
N GLY A 208 7.05 1.79 13.75
CA GLY A 208 6.48 1.80 12.40
C GLY A 208 7.49 1.49 11.29
N GLU A 209 8.57 0.78 11.61
CA GLU A 209 9.63 0.44 10.67
C GLU A 209 9.24 -0.60 9.60
N GLY A 210 8.04 -1.16 9.66
CA GLY A 210 7.55 -2.17 8.73
C GLY A 210 7.70 -3.60 9.24
N VAL A 211 7.03 -4.55 8.57
CA VAL A 211 7.00 -5.96 8.98
C VAL A 211 8.38 -6.61 8.82
N CYS A 212 9.08 -6.39 7.70
CA CYS A 212 10.42 -6.99 7.50
C CYS A 212 11.39 -6.60 8.61
N ALA A 213 11.46 -5.32 8.95
CA ALA A 213 12.36 -4.84 10.01
C ALA A 213 11.90 -5.28 11.40
N SER A 214 10.60 -5.40 11.65
CA SER A 214 10.07 -5.89 12.94
C SER A 214 10.36 -7.37 13.18
N LEU A 215 10.50 -8.14 12.11
CA LEU A 215 10.84 -9.57 12.13
C LEU A 215 12.35 -9.86 12.01
N GLY A 216 13.19 -8.82 11.81
CA GLY A 216 14.63 -8.97 11.61
C GLY A 216 14.99 -9.63 10.27
N LEU A 217 14.14 -9.47 9.26
CA LEU A 217 14.30 -10.05 7.93
C LEU A 217 14.85 -9.05 6.89
N GLU A 218 15.15 -7.83 7.29
CA GLU A 218 15.55 -6.75 6.38
C GLU A 218 16.78 -7.07 5.55
N GLN A 219 17.67 -7.93 6.04
CA GLN A 219 18.88 -8.36 5.33
C GLN A 219 18.65 -9.58 4.39
N GLN A 220 17.50 -10.24 4.51
CA GLN A 220 17.13 -11.39 3.69
C GLN A 220 16.25 -11.01 2.49
N VAL A 221 15.79 -9.77 2.45
CA VAL A 221 14.91 -9.24 1.41
C VAL A 221 15.72 -8.45 0.39
N PHE A 222 15.60 -8.79 -0.90
CA PHE A 222 16.33 -8.14 -1.99
C PHE A 222 15.92 -6.67 -2.15
N ALA A 223 14.61 -6.39 -2.11
CA ALA A 223 14.06 -5.05 -2.19
C ALA A 223 12.79 -4.92 -1.36
N ARG A 224 12.62 -3.77 -0.69
CA ARG A 224 11.39 -3.40 0.02
C ARG A 224 10.83 -2.12 -0.57
N ILE A 225 9.52 -2.08 -0.76
CA ILE A 225 8.82 -0.89 -1.25
C ILE A 225 8.03 -0.30 -0.09
N HIS A 226 8.29 0.96 0.25
CA HIS A 226 7.58 1.71 1.27
C HIS A 226 6.85 2.88 0.62
N THR A 227 5.56 3.06 0.94
CA THR A 227 4.76 4.18 0.43
C THR A 227 4.45 5.18 1.52
N PHE A 228 4.36 6.45 1.14
CA PHE A 228 4.21 7.55 2.09
C PHE A 228 2.80 8.17 2.07
N GLY A 229 1.95 7.75 1.11
CA GLY A 229 0.59 8.24 0.96
C GLY A 229 -0.45 7.55 1.84
N LYS A 230 -0.02 6.73 2.82
CA LYS A 230 -0.91 6.01 3.75
C LYS A 230 -0.63 6.46 5.19
N ALA A 231 -0.24 5.58 6.10
CA ALA A 231 0.05 5.94 7.49
C ALA A 231 1.01 7.13 7.68
N MET A 232 1.91 7.36 6.71
CA MET A 232 2.83 8.50 6.75
C MET A 232 2.18 9.85 6.44
N GLY A 233 0.96 9.88 5.91
CA GLY A 233 0.17 11.09 5.65
C GLY A 233 0.75 12.07 4.62
N VAL A 234 1.78 11.65 3.85
CA VAL A 234 2.45 12.49 2.84
C VAL A 234 2.47 11.80 1.48
N HIS A 235 3.19 12.31 0.49
CA HIS A 235 3.17 11.75 -0.86
C HIS A 235 4.51 11.12 -1.25
N GLY A 236 4.49 10.07 -2.09
CA GLY A 236 5.68 9.41 -2.61
C GLY A 236 5.87 7.99 -2.14
N ALA A 237 7.02 7.42 -2.49
CA ALA A 237 7.44 6.08 -2.09
C ALA A 237 8.97 5.98 -2.09
N ALA A 238 9.50 4.89 -1.54
CA ALA A 238 10.91 4.55 -1.69
C ALA A 238 11.09 3.05 -1.96
N ILE A 239 12.12 2.71 -2.73
CA ILE A 239 12.67 1.36 -2.82
C ILE A 239 13.92 1.32 -1.94
N LEU A 240 13.96 0.34 -1.04
CA LEU A 240 15.03 0.11 -0.10
C LEU A 240 15.75 -1.20 -0.43
N GLY A 241 17.07 -1.19 -0.29
CA GLY A 241 17.92 -2.35 -0.51
C GLY A 241 19.39 -1.98 -0.39
N THR A 242 20.26 -2.65 -1.15
CA THR A 242 21.70 -2.37 -1.18
C THR A 242 22.04 -1.12 -2.00
N ASN A 243 23.21 -0.54 -1.78
CA ASN A 243 23.75 0.52 -2.64
C ASN A 243 23.87 0.08 -4.11
N THR A 244 24.14 -1.19 -4.35
CA THR A 244 24.19 -1.76 -5.70
C THR A 244 22.81 -1.69 -6.37
N LEU A 245 21.74 -2.08 -5.65
CA LEU A 245 20.38 -1.97 -6.17
C LEU A 245 20.01 -0.50 -6.45
N ARG A 246 20.28 0.41 -5.51
CA ARG A 246 20.04 1.85 -5.70
C ARG A 246 20.71 2.36 -6.96
N ASN A 247 22.00 2.10 -7.12
CA ASN A 247 22.76 2.56 -8.28
C ASN A 247 22.24 1.90 -9.58
N TYR A 248 21.85 0.65 -9.53
CA TYR A 248 21.25 -0.04 -10.66
C TYR A 248 19.93 0.63 -11.09
N LEU A 249 19.03 0.92 -10.14
CA LEU A 249 17.76 1.60 -10.42
C LEU A 249 17.96 3.01 -11.00
N ILE A 250 18.93 3.76 -10.52
CA ILE A 250 19.29 5.08 -11.08
C ILE A 250 19.64 4.98 -12.56
N ASN A 251 20.24 3.87 -13.01
CA ASN A 251 20.70 3.69 -14.39
C ASN A 251 19.71 2.96 -15.30
N PHE A 252 18.77 2.18 -14.76
CA PHE A 252 17.92 1.29 -15.56
C PHE A 252 16.42 1.41 -15.30
N CYS A 253 16.02 2.05 -14.20
CA CYS A 253 14.61 2.20 -13.83
C CYS A 253 13.96 3.33 -14.62
N ARG A 254 13.11 2.98 -15.61
CA ARG A 254 12.51 3.95 -16.53
C ARG A 254 11.57 4.95 -15.83
N SER A 255 10.79 4.51 -14.84
CA SER A 255 9.90 5.40 -14.06
C SER A 255 10.67 6.38 -13.18
N PHE A 256 11.95 6.14 -12.91
CA PHE A 256 12.86 7.08 -12.25
C PHE A 256 13.59 7.99 -13.24
N ILE A 257 14.10 7.44 -14.34
CA ILE A 257 14.94 8.17 -15.31
C ILE A 257 14.13 9.20 -16.10
N TYR A 258 12.94 8.82 -16.56
CA TYR A 258 12.12 9.57 -17.52
C TYR A 258 10.95 10.31 -16.90
N THR A 259 10.96 10.51 -15.59
CA THR A 259 9.98 11.33 -14.88
C THR A 259 10.61 12.60 -14.31
N THR A 260 9.81 13.63 -14.11
CA THR A 260 10.22 14.80 -13.31
C THR A 260 10.40 14.35 -11.86
N ALA A 261 11.48 14.81 -11.23
CA ALA A 261 11.73 14.54 -9.81
C ALA A 261 10.62 15.14 -8.93
N MET A 262 10.41 14.57 -7.76
CA MET A 262 9.43 15.08 -6.81
C MET A 262 9.72 16.53 -6.43
N PRO A 263 8.69 17.34 -6.16
CA PRO A 263 8.86 18.69 -5.65
C PRO A 263 9.57 18.71 -4.30
N LEU A 264 10.33 19.77 -4.03
CA LEU A 264 11.11 19.86 -2.79
C LEU A 264 10.25 19.86 -1.53
N HIS A 265 9.05 20.46 -1.57
CA HIS A 265 8.13 20.42 -0.43
C HIS A 265 7.64 19.00 -0.11
N THR A 266 7.55 18.12 -1.10
CA THR A 266 7.23 16.69 -0.87
C THR A 266 8.39 15.99 -0.17
N ALA A 267 9.63 16.20 -0.60
CA ALA A 267 10.80 15.64 0.09
C ALA A 267 10.90 16.16 1.54
N LEU A 268 10.60 17.44 1.75
CA LEU A 268 10.55 18.06 3.08
C LEU A 268 9.46 17.42 3.96
N ALA A 269 8.27 17.20 3.41
CA ALA A 269 7.18 16.55 4.12
C ALA A 269 7.54 15.11 4.52
N ILE A 270 8.15 14.33 3.62
CA ILE A 270 8.64 12.98 3.92
C ILE A 270 9.67 13.02 5.05
N LYS A 271 10.66 13.92 4.96
CA LYS A 271 11.69 14.10 6.00
C LYS A 271 11.03 14.34 7.37
N HIS A 272 10.11 15.30 7.48
CA HIS A 272 9.45 15.63 8.73
C HIS A 272 8.54 14.51 9.25
N ALA A 273 7.84 13.80 8.38
CA ALA A 273 7.04 12.64 8.77
C ALA A 273 7.93 11.53 9.40
N TYR A 274 9.09 11.23 8.81
CA TYR A 274 10.04 10.28 9.40
C TYR A 274 10.69 10.77 10.69
N MET A 275 10.95 12.06 10.82
CA MET A 275 11.44 12.63 12.08
C MET A 275 10.37 12.53 13.17
N LEU A 276 9.10 12.78 12.82
CA LEU A 276 7.98 12.67 13.74
C LEU A 276 7.77 11.23 14.22
N LEU A 277 7.85 10.23 13.31
CA LEU A 277 7.73 8.81 13.68
C LEU A 277 8.75 8.35 14.74
N GLN A 278 9.89 9.01 14.84
CA GLN A 278 10.91 8.68 15.82
C GLN A 278 10.63 9.26 17.21
N GLU A 279 9.58 10.06 17.37
CA GLU A 279 9.22 10.64 18.65
C GLU A 279 8.42 9.66 19.52
N PRO A 280 8.58 9.70 20.85
CA PRO A 280 7.86 8.82 21.77
C PRO A 280 6.33 8.93 21.64
N THR A 281 5.82 10.10 21.30
CA THR A 281 4.38 10.35 21.08
C THR A 281 3.80 9.49 19.99
N MET A 282 4.56 9.20 18.94
CA MET A 282 4.10 8.35 17.84
C MET A 282 3.98 6.88 18.24
N GLN A 283 4.80 6.41 19.17
CA GLN A 283 4.64 5.04 19.71
C GLN A 283 3.29 4.88 20.40
N THR A 284 2.84 5.93 21.13
CA THR A 284 1.50 5.95 21.75
C THR A 284 0.40 5.92 20.70
N GLN A 285 0.56 6.64 19.58
CA GLN A 285 -0.42 6.65 18.50
C GLN A 285 -0.48 5.30 17.75
N ILE A 286 0.66 4.67 17.52
CA ILE A 286 0.72 3.31 16.96
C ILE A 286 0.03 2.31 17.90
N GLU A 287 0.24 2.43 19.21
CA GLU A 287 -0.39 1.57 20.20
C GLU A 287 -1.91 1.81 20.28
N GLN A 288 -2.37 3.07 20.18
CA GLN A 288 -3.80 3.39 20.11
C GLN A 288 -4.45 2.73 18.88
N LEU A 289 -3.77 2.75 17.72
CA LEU A 289 -4.25 2.04 16.53
C LEU A 289 -4.39 0.53 16.79
N ARG A 290 -3.42 -0.10 17.45
CA ARG A 290 -3.48 -1.52 17.82
C ARG A 290 -4.63 -1.83 18.76
N GLN A 291 -4.89 -0.96 19.73
CA GLN A 291 -6.03 -1.08 20.63
C GLN A 291 -7.35 -0.99 19.87
N ASN A 292 -7.49 -0.04 18.94
CA ASN A 292 -8.66 0.10 18.10
C ASN A 292 -8.91 -1.16 17.23
N ILE A 293 -7.84 -1.74 16.66
CA ILE A 293 -7.92 -2.99 15.90
C ILE A 293 -8.36 -4.15 16.80
N SER A 294 -7.81 -4.26 18.01
CA SER A 294 -8.16 -5.30 18.97
C SER A 294 -9.63 -5.17 19.42
N LEU A 295 -10.07 -3.94 19.72
CA LEU A 295 -11.46 -3.64 20.07
C LEU A 295 -12.40 -4.07 18.94
N PHE A 296 -12.16 -3.61 17.71
CA PHE A 296 -12.96 -3.97 16.55
C PHE A 296 -13.06 -5.51 16.38
N ASN A 297 -11.91 -6.20 16.41
CA ASN A 297 -11.87 -7.66 16.30
C ASN A 297 -12.62 -8.40 17.43
N THR A 298 -12.66 -7.82 18.63
CA THR A 298 -13.43 -8.36 19.74
C THR A 298 -14.92 -8.15 19.51
N LEU A 299 -15.32 -6.96 19.08
CA LEU A 299 -16.73 -6.62 18.85
C LEU A 299 -17.34 -7.44 17.71
N ILE A 300 -16.62 -7.60 16.57
CA ILE A 300 -17.17 -8.44 15.47
C ILE A 300 -17.39 -9.88 15.90
N LYS A 301 -16.49 -10.46 16.71
CA LYS A 301 -16.65 -11.83 17.23
C LYS A 301 -17.82 -11.99 18.19
N THR A 302 -18.08 -10.97 19.01
CA THR A 302 -19.12 -11.05 20.05
C THR A 302 -20.48 -10.55 19.57
N GLN A 303 -20.54 -9.53 18.71
CA GLN A 303 -21.76 -8.87 18.30
C GLN A 303 -22.21 -9.21 16.87
N LEU A 304 -21.28 -9.70 16.03
CA LEU A 304 -21.54 -10.07 14.63
C LEU A 304 -21.04 -11.50 14.30
N PRO A 305 -21.32 -12.51 15.14
CA PRO A 305 -20.75 -13.84 14.99
C PRO A 305 -21.16 -14.56 13.67
N GLN A 306 -22.21 -14.08 13.02
CA GLN A 306 -22.70 -14.62 11.74
C GLN A 306 -22.16 -13.83 10.52
N ALA A 307 -21.57 -12.65 10.72
CA ALA A 307 -21.01 -11.87 9.62
C ALA A 307 -19.66 -12.46 9.17
N HIS A 308 -19.46 -12.50 7.87
CA HIS A 308 -18.24 -13.05 7.30
C HIS A 308 -17.19 -11.96 7.17
N PHE A 309 -16.07 -12.08 7.89
CA PHE A 309 -14.91 -11.20 7.78
C PHE A 309 -13.69 -11.98 7.30
N ALA A 310 -12.89 -11.36 6.45
CA ALA A 310 -11.53 -11.83 6.22
C ALA A 310 -10.73 -11.74 7.53
N LYS A 311 -9.85 -12.71 7.78
CA LYS A 311 -9.02 -12.71 8.99
C LYS A 311 -7.94 -11.65 8.89
N SER A 312 -8.07 -10.59 9.67
CA SER A 312 -7.10 -9.49 9.71
C SER A 312 -6.73 -9.08 11.12
N TYR A 313 -5.45 -8.74 11.33
CA TYR A 313 -4.90 -8.08 12.51
C TYR A 313 -4.28 -6.72 12.15
N SER A 314 -4.54 -6.22 10.96
CA SER A 314 -4.11 -4.92 10.46
C SER A 314 -5.23 -3.88 10.61
N PRO A 315 -4.98 -2.60 10.31
CA PRO A 315 -6.04 -1.59 10.26
C PRO A 315 -7.14 -1.89 9.24
N ILE A 316 -6.84 -2.71 8.23
CA ILE A 316 -7.79 -3.05 7.16
C ILE A 316 -8.64 -4.23 7.60
N GLN A 317 -9.96 -4.04 7.58
CA GLN A 317 -10.95 -5.05 7.93
C GLN A 317 -11.92 -5.20 6.77
N ALA A 318 -12.11 -6.43 6.29
CA ALA A 318 -12.97 -6.71 5.14
C ALA A 318 -14.22 -7.46 5.59
N TRP A 319 -15.35 -6.79 5.58
CA TRP A 319 -16.67 -7.40 5.76
C TRP A 319 -17.15 -7.92 4.42
N ILE A 320 -17.08 -9.24 4.23
CA ILE A 320 -17.44 -9.91 2.98
C ILE A 320 -18.95 -9.94 2.83
N ILE A 321 -19.45 -9.43 1.71
CA ILE A 321 -20.86 -9.33 1.36
C ILE A 321 -21.00 -9.77 -0.10
N ASP A 322 -21.54 -10.96 -0.32
CA ASP A 322 -21.68 -11.53 -1.65
C ASP A 322 -22.59 -10.66 -2.54
N GLY A 323 -22.06 -10.31 -3.70
CA GLY A 323 -22.74 -9.55 -4.73
C GLY A 323 -22.51 -8.04 -4.70
N ASN A 324 -22.23 -7.48 -5.89
CA ASN A 324 -21.95 -6.05 -6.09
C ASN A 324 -23.06 -5.13 -5.56
N GLU A 325 -24.30 -5.51 -5.72
CA GLU A 325 -25.46 -4.71 -5.30
C GLU A 325 -25.56 -4.68 -3.77
N GLN A 326 -25.48 -5.84 -3.13
CA GLN A 326 -25.56 -6.00 -1.68
C GLN A 326 -24.43 -5.25 -0.97
N ALA A 327 -23.18 -5.42 -1.44
CA ALA A 327 -22.04 -4.70 -0.87
C ALA A 327 -22.19 -3.17 -1.04
N ARG A 328 -22.76 -2.70 -2.16
CA ARG A 328 -23.04 -1.28 -2.38
C ARG A 328 -24.13 -0.75 -1.46
N LEU A 329 -25.22 -1.50 -1.29
CA LEU A 329 -26.31 -1.12 -0.40
C LEU A 329 -25.83 -1.04 1.05
N ALA A 330 -25.07 -2.02 1.52
CA ALA A 330 -24.49 -1.99 2.86
C ALA A 330 -23.60 -0.76 3.07
N ALA A 331 -22.71 -0.45 2.12
CA ALA A 331 -21.88 0.75 2.20
C ALA A 331 -22.71 2.05 2.20
N GLN A 332 -23.81 2.11 1.43
CA GLN A 332 -24.70 3.26 1.43
C GLN A 332 -25.41 3.44 2.77
N GLN A 333 -25.88 2.33 3.39
CA GLN A 333 -26.52 2.38 4.70
C GLN A 333 -25.55 2.86 5.78
N LEU A 334 -24.28 2.40 5.75
CA LEU A 334 -23.22 2.89 6.64
C LEU A 334 -22.97 4.40 6.45
N GLN A 335 -22.92 4.87 5.18
CA GLN A 335 -22.74 6.29 4.88
C GLN A 335 -23.94 7.12 5.36
N MET A 336 -25.17 6.64 5.21
CA MET A 336 -26.37 7.31 5.73
C MET A 336 -26.38 7.39 7.25
N ALA A 337 -25.74 6.44 7.94
CA ALA A 337 -25.55 6.45 9.39
C ALA A 337 -24.33 7.29 9.84
N GLY A 338 -23.62 7.94 8.92
CA GLY A 338 -22.52 8.85 9.24
C GLY A 338 -21.12 8.23 9.15
N TYR A 339 -20.95 7.03 8.60
CA TYR A 339 -19.65 6.34 8.50
C TYR A 339 -19.16 6.27 7.05
N ASP A 340 -17.97 6.85 6.74
CA ASP A 340 -17.39 6.71 5.41
C ASP A 340 -16.75 5.33 5.24
N VAL A 341 -17.55 4.38 4.76
CA VAL A 341 -17.13 3.04 4.37
C VAL A 341 -17.40 2.84 2.89
N ARG A 342 -16.51 2.14 2.18
CA ARG A 342 -16.64 1.91 0.74
C ARG A 342 -16.76 0.42 0.41
N ALA A 343 -17.65 0.13 -0.54
CA ALA A 343 -17.74 -1.18 -1.14
C ALA A 343 -16.61 -1.40 -2.14
N ILE A 344 -15.94 -2.54 -2.04
CA ILE A 344 -15.02 -3.07 -3.04
C ILE A 344 -15.74 -4.15 -3.81
N LEU A 345 -15.87 -3.96 -5.10
CA LEU A 345 -16.73 -4.72 -5.99
C LEU A 345 -15.91 -5.56 -6.98
N SER A 346 -16.52 -6.60 -7.52
CA SER A 346 -15.99 -7.26 -8.70
C SER A 346 -15.90 -6.25 -9.87
N PRO A 347 -14.85 -6.28 -10.72
CA PRO A 347 -13.75 -7.24 -10.77
C PRO A 347 -12.50 -6.84 -9.97
N THR A 348 -12.57 -5.88 -9.05
CA THR A 348 -11.43 -5.53 -8.17
C THR A 348 -11.12 -6.70 -7.24
N VAL A 349 -12.15 -7.38 -6.77
CA VAL A 349 -12.09 -8.65 -6.04
C VAL A 349 -12.86 -9.71 -6.83
N ALA A 350 -12.69 -11.00 -6.50
CA ALA A 350 -13.39 -12.07 -7.18
C ALA A 350 -14.91 -11.99 -6.92
N VAL A 351 -15.71 -12.51 -7.85
CA VAL A 351 -17.16 -12.63 -7.67
C VAL A 351 -17.45 -13.52 -6.46
N GLY A 352 -18.39 -13.11 -5.60
CA GLY A 352 -18.70 -13.78 -4.34
C GLY A 352 -17.79 -13.41 -3.18
N THR A 353 -16.84 -12.48 -3.40
CA THR A 353 -15.94 -11.96 -2.38
C THR A 353 -15.96 -10.45 -2.30
N GLU A 354 -17.01 -9.83 -2.81
CA GLU A 354 -17.25 -8.39 -2.65
C GLU A 354 -17.34 -8.05 -1.17
N ARG A 355 -17.04 -6.83 -0.83
CA ARG A 355 -16.89 -6.44 0.57
C ARG A 355 -17.11 -4.97 0.84
N CYS A 356 -17.47 -4.65 2.06
CA CYS A 356 -17.19 -3.33 2.64
C CYS A 356 -15.79 -3.36 3.23
N ARG A 357 -14.89 -2.50 2.73
CA ARG A 357 -13.54 -2.34 3.25
C ARG A 357 -13.54 -1.24 4.29
N ILE A 358 -13.22 -1.61 5.53
CA ILE A 358 -13.19 -0.74 6.70
C ILE A 358 -11.73 -0.51 7.07
N CYS A 359 -11.34 0.74 7.21
CA CYS A 359 -10.02 1.13 7.71
C CYS A 359 -10.13 1.72 9.10
N LEU A 360 -9.37 1.17 10.03
CA LEU A 360 -9.28 1.68 11.39
C LEU A 360 -8.10 2.66 11.50
N HIS A 361 -8.30 3.69 12.30
CA HIS A 361 -7.32 4.74 12.51
C HIS A 361 -7.06 4.92 14.02
N ASN A 362 -5.92 5.51 14.38
CA ASN A 362 -5.63 5.84 15.76
C ASN A 362 -6.58 6.90 16.33
N PHE A 363 -7.16 7.74 15.47
CA PHE A 363 -8.08 8.82 15.82
C PHE A 363 -9.56 8.39 15.91
N ASN A 364 -9.91 7.16 15.48
CA ASN A 364 -11.26 6.65 15.74
C ASN A 364 -11.46 6.43 17.23
N THR A 365 -12.52 7.00 17.79
CA THR A 365 -12.87 6.80 19.20
C THR A 365 -13.56 5.45 19.41
N GLU A 366 -13.51 4.92 20.64
CA GLU A 366 -14.24 3.71 21.00
C GLU A 366 -15.73 3.82 20.66
N ALA A 367 -16.38 4.96 20.97
CA ALA A 367 -17.78 5.19 20.66
C ALA A 367 -18.07 5.12 19.15
N GLN A 368 -17.16 5.62 18.30
CA GLN A 368 -17.30 5.54 16.85
C GLN A 368 -17.19 4.09 16.35
N ILE A 369 -16.25 3.31 16.90
CA ILE A 369 -16.08 1.89 16.55
C ILE A 369 -17.30 1.08 17.01
N VAL A 370 -17.79 1.29 18.21
CA VAL A 370 -19.00 0.62 18.73
C VAL A 370 -20.22 0.96 17.88
N GLY A 371 -20.45 2.25 17.58
CA GLY A 371 -21.58 2.68 16.76
C GLY A 371 -21.52 2.14 15.33
N LEU A 372 -20.30 2.04 14.73
CA LEU A 372 -20.14 1.36 13.44
C LEU A 372 -20.60 -0.10 13.51
N ILE A 373 -20.17 -0.85 14.53
CA ILE A 373 -20.55 -2.27 14.72
C ILE A 373 -22.06 -2.43 14.96
N GLU A 374 -22.69 -1.55 15.73
CA GLU A 374 -24.14 -1.55 15.95
C GLU A 374 -24.90 -1.35 14.64
N THR A 375 -24.47 -0.36 13.83
CA THR A 375 -25.06 -0.12 12.51
C THR A 375 -24.87 -1.34 11.58
N MET A 376 -23.70 -1.96 11.59
CA MET A 376 -23.46 -3.17 10.81
C MET A 376 -24.35 -4.33 11.25
N ARG A 377 -24.64 -4.45 12.54
CA ARG A 377 -25.56 -5.45 13.06
C ARG A 377 -26.99 -5.24 12.55
N GLU A 378 -27.46 -4.00 12.50
CA GLU A 378 -28.78 -3.65 11.95
C GLU A 378 -28.88 -3.97 10.46
N ILE A 379 -27.82 -3.79 9.70
CA ILE A 379 -27.76 -4.09 8.26
C ILE A 379 -27.73 -5.61 8.00
N ASN A 380 -27.10 -6.38 8.89
CA ASN A 380 -26.91 -7.82 8.72
C ASN A 380 -28.15 -8.66 9.15
N HIS A 381 -29.17 -8.02 9.71
CA HIS A 381 -30.47 -8.61 10.04
C HIS A 381 -31.48 -8.41 8.90
#